data_d5bb84b448fdc335bc3bc9613249c0fb
#
_entry.id   d5bb84b448fdc335bc3bc9613249c0fb
#
_cell.length_a   1.000
_cell.length_b   1.000
_cell.length_c   1.000
_cell.angle_alpha   90.00
_cell.angle_beta   90.00
_cell.angle_gamma   90.00
#
_symmetry.space_group_name_H-M   'P 1'
#
loop_
_entity.id
_entity.type
_entity.pdbx_description
1 polymer ?
#
loop_
_entity_poly.entity_id
_entity_poly.type
_entity_poly.pdbx_seq_one_letter_code
_entity_poly.pdbx_strand_id
1 'polypeptide(L)'
;MDISFQEQLDKLNNEQRKAVENIDGAYLVLAGPGTGKTQLLSLRAANILKKADVSPDNILCLTFTEAGCEEMSSRLEKMAGKEGQKINVFTFHGLAGMIRNQYPKYFNGGVTFHHLDKLKQLEIIDEVIKSLEGDSILKQFDKQTGFYVHRDSLIQRFNEIKKSTYTPSEIREVIKDNLREADIIESLFIDIVTKRYQDYEKPAKENYYRAFSNALDKLKNEIPEHEVIKNIPNITRTFITELEEVIDEASENNYSVKHINNFKKKWFNEKECSLRKSSELFLQVLDCYEKYSEILEEKGYYTFDDMIRDAIHAIENNPDLKYDLLERFQFIMVDEFQDTSIAQ
;
A
#
# COMPACT_ATOMS: atom_id res chain seq x y z
N MET A 1 -22.33 29.60 -26.82
CA MET A 1 -21.20 28.71 -26.70
C MET A 1 -20.04 29.52 -26.21
N ASP A 2 -19.45 29.13 -25.09
CA ASP A 2 -18.25 29.83 -24.62
C ASP A 2 -17.14 29.65 -25.66
N ILE A 3 -16.67 30.74 -26.22
CA ILE A 3 -15.60 30.78 -27.22
C ILE A 3 -14.39 29.97 -26.76
N SER A 4 -14.10 30.04 -25.46
CA SER A 4 -13.00 29.32 -24.83
C SER A 4 -13.11 27.79 -24.89
N PHE A 5 -14.28 27.19 -24.69
CA PHE A 5 -14.47 25.74 -24.76
C PHE A 5 -14.26 25.19 -26.18
N GLN A 6 -14.88 25.84 -27.17
CA GLN A 6 -14.81 25.42 -28.57
C GLN A 6 -13.38 25.52 -29.11
N GLU A 7 -12.68 26.60 -28.79
CA GLU A 7 -11.27 26.78 -29.18
C GLU A 7 -10.37 25.70 -28.60
N GLN A 8 -10.63 25.24 -27.37
CA GLN A 8 -9.85 24.17 -26.76
C GLN A 8 -10.20 22.78 -27.35
N LEU A 9 -11.48 22.56 -27.67
CA LEU A 9 -11.93 21.33 -28.32
C LEU A 9 -11.32 21.18 -29.73
N ASP A 10 -11.21 22.29 -30.46
CA ASP A 10 -10.64 22.26 -31.83
C ASP A 10 -9.13 22.03 -31.88
N LYS A 11 -8.44 22.24 -30.77
CA LYS A 11 -7.00 21.95 -30.63
C LYS A 11 -6.70 20.47 -30.34
N LEU A 12 -7.72 19.67 -29.99
CA LEU A 12 -7.54 18.27 -29.66
C LEU A 12 -7.27 17.42 -30.90
N ASN A 13 -6.40 16.45 -30.78
CA ASN A 13 -6.26 15.39 -31.78
C ASN A 13 -7.49 14.46 -31.76
N ASN A 14 -7.59 13.56 -32.74
CA ASN A 14 -8.74 12.67 -32.89
C ASN A 14 -8.97 11.76 -31.68
N GLU A 15 -7.94 11.27 -31.04
CA GLU A 15 -8.05 10.38 -29.87
C GLU A 15 -8.47 11.15 -28.63
N GLN A 16 -7.86 12.32 -28.40
CA GLN A 16 -8.24 13.22 -27.32
C GLN A 16 -9.70 13.70 -27.49
N ARG A 17 -10.11 14.02 -28.70
CA ARG A 17 -11.48 14.43 -29.00
C ARG A 17 -12.48 13.31 -28.69
N LYS A 18 -12.18 12.06 -29.04
CA LYS A 18 -13.00 10.91 -28.68
C LYS A 18 -13.14 10.75 -27.15
N ALA A 19 -12.05 10.91 -26.41
CA ALA A 19 -12.08 10.83 -24.95
C ALA A 19 -12.93 11.94 -24.30
N VAL A 20 -13.02 13.12 -24.90
CA VAL A 20 -13.86 14.22 -24.43
C VAL A 20 -15.32 14.03 -24.86
N GLU A 21 -15.59 13.61 -26.09
CA GLU A 21 -16.92 13.56 -26.68
C GLU A 21 -17.76 12.36 -26.22
N ASN A 22 -17.11 11.23 -25.93
CA ASN A 22 -17.77 10.04 -25.39
C ASN A 22 -17.93 10.18 -23.87
N ILE A 23 -19.11 10.55 -23.41
CA ILE A 23 -19.37 10.80 -21.99
C ILE A 23 -19.74 9.52 -21.21
N ASP A 24 -20.25 8.49 -21.87
CA ASP A 24 -20.74 7.26 -21.25
C ASP A 24 -19.65 6.20 -21.14
N GLY A 25 -19.72 5.40 -20.07
CA GLY A 25 -18.84 4.26 -19.84
C GLY A 25 -17.51 4.62 -19.14
N ALA A 26 -16.72 3.58 -18.87
CA ALA A 26 -15.42 3.69 -18.23
C ALA A 26 -14.31 3.88 -19.27
N TYR A 27 -13.47 4.91 -19.08
CA TYR A 27 -12.34 5.21 -19.96
C TYR A 27 -11.05 5.28 -19.19
N LEU A 28 -10.03 4.59 -19.66
CA LEU A 28 -8.65 4.75 -19.22
C LEU A 28 -7.88 5.51 -20.31
N VAL A 29 -7.38 6.69 -19.99
CA VAL A 29 -6.59 7.54 -20.89
C VAL A 29 -5.10 7.35 -20.59
N LEU A 30 -4.37 6.70 -21.48
CA LEU A 30 -2.93 6.54 -21.40
C LEU A 30 -2.25 7.69 -22.17
N ALA A 31 -1.52 8.54 -21.44
CA ALA A 31 -0.89 9.70 -22.01
C ALA A 31 0.44 10.02 -21.31
N GLY A 32 1.45 10.38 -22.07
CA GLY A 32 2.77 10.75 -21.55
C GLY A 32 2.77 12.03 -20.71
N PRO A 33 3.85 12.34 -20.01
CA PRO A 33 3.99 13.60 -19.29
C PRO A 33 3.92 14.80 -20.25
N GLY A 34 3.26 15.89 -19.82
CA GLY A 34 3.15 17.12 -20.62
C GLY A 34 2.17 17.07 -21.80
N THR A 35 1.40 16.00 -21.98
CA THR A 35 0.42 15.86 -23.08
C THR A 35 -0.94 16.52 -22.81
N GLY A 36 -1.10 17.18 -21.66
CA GLY A 36 -2.33 17.88 -21.31
C GLY A 36 -3.42 17.02 -20.69
N LYS A 37 -3.08 15.95 -19.96
CA LYS A 37 -4.05 15.06 -19.25
C LYS A 37 -5.09 15.82 -18.44
N THR A 38 -4.65 16.70 -17.55
CA THR A 38 -5.54 17.51 -16.69
C THR A 38 -6.46 18.43 -17.52
N GLN A 39 -5.96 18.98 -18.64
CA GLN A 39 -6.77 19.77 -19.55
C GLN A 39 -7.84 18.92 -20.25
N LEU A 40 -7.49 17.69 -20.65
CA LEU A 40 -8.42 16.75 -21.25
C LEU A 40 -9.55 16.38 -20.29
N LEU A 41 -9.23 16.11 -19.01
CA LEU A 41 -10.21 15.83 -17.96
C LEU A 41 -11.13 17.02 -17.74
N SER A 42 -10.58 18.23 -17.66
CA SER A 42 -11.38 19.45 -17.48
C SER A 42 -12.31 19.70 -18.66
N LEU A 43 -11.85 19.45 -19.90
CA LEU A 43 -12.69 19.53 -21.10
C LEU A 43 -13.79 18.47 -21.11
N ARG A 44 -13.48 17.24 -20.67
CA ARG A 44 -14.47 16.16 -20.55
C ARG A 44 -15.55 16.54 -19.53
N ALA A 45 -15.16 17.03 -18.33
CA ALA A 45 -16.10 17.50 -17.31
C ALA A 45 -17.03 18.61 -17.84
N ALA A 46 -16.46 19.61 -18.49
CA ALA A 46 -17.23 20.68 -19.13
C ALA A 46 -18.16 20.17 -20.26
N ASN A 47 -17.74 19.15 -21.01
CA ASN A 47 -18.56 18.54 -22.04
C ASN A 47 -19.72 17.73 -21.48
N ILE A 48 -19.49 16.98 -20.38
CA ILE A 48 -20.53 16.25 -19.63
C ILE A 48 -21.60 17.26 -19.18
N LEU A 49 -21.19 18.35 -18.54
CA LEU A 49 -22.10 19.39 -18.08
C LEU A 49 -22.94 19.99 -19.20
N LYS A 50 -22.41 20.05 -20.43
CA LYS A 50 -23.14 20.61 -21.61
C LYS A 50 -24.06 19.60 -22.30
N LYS A 51 -23.69 18.30 -22.29
CA LYS A 51 -24.41 17.28 -23.05
C LYS A 51 -25.35 16.42 -22.22
N ALA A 52 -24.99 16.14 -20.97
CA ALA A 52 -25.83 15.39 -20.06
C ALA A 52 -26.77 16.35 -19.32
N ASP A 53 -27.98 15.90 -19.02
CA ASP A 53 -28.94 16.63 -18.20
C ASP A 53 -28.63 16.38 -16.72
N VAL A 54 -27.48 16.91 -16.26
CA VAL A 54 -26.96 16.71 -14.90
C VAL A 54 -26.57 18.01 -14.24
N SER A 55 -26.70 18.07 -12.93
CA SER A 55 -26.17 19.17 -12.13
C SER A 55 -24.65 19.11 -12.05
N PRO A 56 -23.94 20.24 -11.92
CA PRO A 56 -22.52 20.28 -11.61
C PRO A 56 -22.14 19.44 -10.40
N ASP A 57 -23.04 19.35 -9.40
CA ASP A 57 -22.85 18.53 -8.20
C ASP A 57 -22.78 17.02 -8.48
N ASN A 58 -23.24 16.57 -9.66
CA ASN A 58 -23.17 15.16 -10.08
C ASN A 58 -21.81 14.80 -10.69
N ILE A 59 -20.93 15.76 -10.86
CA ILE A 59 -19.59 15.57 -11.43
C ILE A 59 -18.55 15.69 -10.33
N LEU A 60 -17.74 14.63 -10.18
CA LEU A 60 -16.62 14.55 -9.24
C LEU A 60 -15.31 14.44 -10.00
N CYS A 61 -14.40 15.36 -9.75
CA CYS A 61 -13.02 15.30 -10.22
C CYS A 61 -12.09 15.06 -9.03
N LEU A 62 -11.25 14.03 -9.12
CA LEU A 62 -10.27 13.70 -8.12
C LEU A 62 -8.87 13.96 -8.65
N THR A 63 -8.04 14.55 -7.81
CA THR A 63 -6.61 14.76 -8.07
C THR A 63 -5.78 14.43 -6.82
N PHE A 64 -4.48 14.35 -6.98
CA PHE A 64 -3.59 13.92 -5.89
C PHE A 64 -3.22 15.06 -4.93
N THR A 65 -3.20 16.32 -5.41
CA THR A 65 -2.73 17.47 -4.64
C THR A 65 -3.74 18.62 -4.59
N GLU A 66 -3.68 19.43 -3.53
CA GLU A 66 -4.49 20.66 -3.41
C GLU A 66 -4.21 21.64 -4.56
N ALA A 67 -2.92 21.77 -4.95
CA ALA A 67 -2.56 22.59 -6.11
C ALA A 67 -3.22 22.08 -7.40
N GLY A 68 -3.33 20.74 -7.56
CA GLY A 68 -4.07 20.12 -8.67
C GLY A 68 -5.56 20.45 -8.63
N CYS A 69 -6.17 20.49 -7.44
CA CYS A 69 -7.57 20.92 -7.26
C CYS A 69 -7.77 22.36 -7.70
N GLU A 70 -6.92 23.28 -7.27
CA GLU A 70 -6.97 24.70 -7.63
C GLU A 70 -6.80 24.90 -9.14
N GLU A 71 -5.82 24.21 -9.75
CA GLU A 71 -5.60 24.28 -11.19
C GLU A 71 -6.80 23.75 -11.98
N MET A 72 -7.33 22.58 -11.61
CA MET A 72 -8.49 21.98 -12.27
C MET A 72 -9.73 22.86 -12.12
N SER A 73 -10.02 23.39 -10.94
CA SER A 73 -11.13 24.30 -10.68
C SER A 73 -11.02 25.57 -11.52
N SER A 74 -9.84 26.18 -11.61
CA SER A 74 -9.59 27.35 -12.47
C SER A 74 -9.82 27.06 -13.96
N ARG A 75 -9.47 25.85 -14.42
CA ARG A 75 -9.71 25.42 -15.82
C ARG A 75 -11.20 25.20 -16.07
N LEU A 76 -11.92 24.57 -15.15
CA LEU A 76 -13.36 24.35 -15.24
C LEU A 76 -14.14 25.66 -15.28
N GLU A 77 -13.76 26.63 -14.44
CA GLU A 77 -14.34 27.99 -14.47
C GLU A 77 -14.15 28.66 -15.83
N LYS A 78 -12.95 28.58 -16.42
CA LYS A 78 -12.67 29.13 -17.74
C LYS A 78 -13.46 28.46 -18.87
N MET A 79 -13.79 27.15 -18.73
CA MET A 79 -14.45 26.36 -19.78
C MET A 79 -15.99 26.38 -19.68
N ALA A 80 -16.52 26.42 -18.46
CA ALA A 80 -17.96 26.34 -18.20
C ALA A 80 -18.52 27.49 -17.33
N GLY A 81 -17.72 28.54 -17.08
CA GLY A 81 -18.14 29.70 -16.32
C GLY A 81 -18.56 29.37 -14.89
N LYS A 82 -19.62 30.02 -14.42
CA LYS A 82 -20.13 29.83 -13.05
C LYS A 82 -20.57 28.40 -12.74
N GLU A 83 -21.03 27.64 -13.72
CA GLU A 83 -21.41 26.24 -13.53
C GLU A 83 -20.16 25.36 -13.36
N GLY A 84 -19.06 25.68 -14.04
CA GLY A 84 -17.79 25.01 -13.84
C GLY A 84 -17.21 25.13 -12.43
N GLN A 85 -17.46 26.28 -11.77
CA GLN A 85 -17.07 26.52 -10.37
C GLN A 85 -17.78 25.59 -9.37
N LYS A 86 -18.96 25.08 -9.72
CA LYS A 86 -19.79 24.24 -8.85
C LYS A 86 -19.44 22.75 -8.97
N ILE A 87 -18.63 22.37 -9.95
CA ILE A 87 -18.16 20.98 -10.08
C ILE A 87 -17.33 20.61 -8.86
N ASN A 88 -17.57 19.43 -8.32
CA ASN A 88 -16.82 18.93 -7.17
C ASN A 88 -15.40 18.54 -7.58
N VAL A 89 -14.41 19.25 -7.06
CA VAL A 89 -12.99 18.96 -7.26
C VAL A 89 -12.35 18.73 -5.91
N PHE A 90 -11.86 17.51 -5.66
CA PHE A 90 -11.28 17.14 -4.38
C PHE A 90 -9.97 16.36 -4.56
N THR A 91 -9.13 16.40 -3.55
CA THR A 91 -8.17 15.34 -3.31
C THR A 91 -8.90 14.12 -2.73
N PHE A 92 -8.28 12.93 -2.74
CA PHE A 92 -8.87 11.75 -2.08
C PHE A 92 -9.15 12.00 -0.59
N HIS A 93 -8.23 12.68 0.10
CA HIS A 93 -8.43 13.09 1.50
C HIS A 93 -9.55 14.12 1.63
N GLY A 94 -9.61 15.08 0.72
CA GLY A 94 -10.69 16.09 0.68
C GLY A 94 -12.07 15.45 0.50
N LEU A 95 -12.18 14.44 -0.38
CA LEU A 95 -13.41 13.67 -0.57
C LEU A 95 -13.78 12.90 0.70
N ALA A 96 -12.83 12.18 1.30
CA ALA A 96 -13.07 11.44 2.55
C ALA A 96 -13.52 12.38 3.68
N GLY A 97 -12.89 13.56 3.81
CA GLY A 97 -13.29 14.60 4.75
C GLY A 97 -14.70 15.15 4.48
N MET A 98 -15.05 15.38 3.22
CA MET A 98 -16.39 15.81 2.81
C MET A 98 -17.43 14.75 3.20
N ILE A 99 -17.21 13.47 2.88
CA ILE A 99 -18.12 12.38 3.22
C ILE A 99 -18.32 12.32 4.74
N ARG A 100 -17.23 12.36 5.52
CA ARG A 100 -17.29 12.35 6.98
C ARG A 100 -18.10 13.53 7.54
N ASN A 101 -17.91 14.73 7.01
CA ASN A 101 -18.59 15.92 7.49
C ASN A 101 -20.08 15.97 7.11
N GLN A 102 -20.44 15.46 5.93
CA GLN A 102 -21.83 15.47 5.47
C GLN A 102 -22.65 14.29 5.98
N TYR A 103 -21.98 13.17 6.32
CA TYR A 103 -22.62 11.94 6.76
C TYR A 103 -22.09 11.45 8.13
N PRO A 104 -22.01 12.31 9.15
CA PRO A 104 -21.36 11.98 10.45
C PRO A 104 -21.97 10.77 11.15
N LYS A 105 -23.25 10.47 10.89
CA LYS A 105 -23.96 9.33 11.49
C LYS A 105 -23.34 7.96 11.17
N TYR A 106 -22.57 7.87 10.10
CA TYR A 106 -21.91 6.63 9.68
C TYR A 106 -20.46 6.49 10.19
N PHE A 107 -19.99 7.49 10.95
CA PHE A 107 -18.62 7.53 11.49
C PHE A 107 -18.64 7.56 13.02
N ASN A 108 -18.13 6.52 13.66
CA ASN A 108 -17.86 6.42 15.10
C ASN A 108 -18.95 7.06 16.01
N GLY A 109 -20.23 6.82 15.71
CA GLY A 109 -21.34 7.32 16.52
C GLY A 109 -21.46 8.84 16.64
N GLY A 110 -20.82 9.61 15.74
CA GLY A 110 -20.87 11.08 15.74
C GLY A 110 -19.85 11.75 16.68
N VAL A 111 -18.88 11.00 17.21
CA VAL A 111 -17.80 11.56 18.04
C VAL A 111 -16.88 12.44 17.18
N THR A 112 -16.56 13.64 17.68
CA THR A 112 -15.63 14.55 17.00
C THR A 112 -14.20 14.10 17.26
N PHE A 113 -13.48 13.78 16.21
CA PHE A 113 -12.06 13.46 16.26
C PHE A 113 -11.23 14.66 15.81
N HIS A 114 -10.03 14.79 16.35
CA HIS A 114 -9.09 15.84 16.01
C HIS A 114 -7.94 15.28 15.13
N HIS A 115 -7.49 16.09 14.19
CA HIS A 115 -6.32 15.72 13.39
C HIS A 115 -5.09 15.58 14.27
N LEU A 116 -4.38 14.45 14.11
CA LEU A 116 -3.15 14.15 14.83
C LEU A 116 -1.99 14.93 14.21
N ASP A 117 -1.47 15.92 14.92
CA ASP A 117 -0.24 16.59 14.51
C ASP A 117 1.01 15.70 14.72
N LYS A 118 2.08 16.05 14.02
CA LYS A 118 3.32 15.26 14.04
C LYS A 118 3.96 15.16 15.42
N LEU A 119 3.89 16.22 16.23
CA LEU A 119 4.47 16.20 17.57
C LEU A 119 3.72 15.23 18.48
N LYS A 120 2.38 15.30 18.42
CA LYS A 120 1.52 14.41 19.22
C LYS A 120 1.65 12.95 18.76
N GLN A 121 1.83 12.73 17.45
CA GLN A 121 2.12 11.40 16.92
C GLN A 121 3.40 10.82 17.52
N LEU A 122 4.47 11.61 17.58
CA LEU A 122 5.75 11.18 18.15
C LEU A 122 5.63 10.87 19.65
N GLU A 123 4.89 11.68 20.43
CA GLU A 123 4.63 11.42 21.85
C GLU A 123 3.90 10.09 22.07
N ILE A 124 2.86 9.81 21.25
CA ILE A 124 2.11 8.56 21.36
C ILE A 124 2.98 7.35 20.97
N ILE A 125 3.80 7.47 19.93
CA ILE A 125 4.74 6.41 19.56
C ILE A 125 5.73 6.12 20.68
N ASP A 126 6.27 7.15 21.33
CA ASP A 126 7.17 6.99 22.48
C ASP A 126 6.45 6.31 23.68
N GLU A 127 5.16 6.62 23.90
CA GLU A 127 4.31 5.95 24.90
C GLU A 127 4.14 4.46 24.59
N VAL A 128 3.86 4.13 23.32
CA VAL A 128 3.73 2.75 22.83
C VAL A 128 5.04 1.98 23.01
N ILE A 129 6.19 2.54 22.59
CA ILE A 129 7.49 1.87 22.72
C ILE A 129 7.83 1.62 24.19
N LYS A 130 7.58 2.57 25.07
CA LYS A 130 7.79 2.41 26.53
C LYS A 130 6.98 1.28 27.12
N SER A 131 5.80 1.04 26.61
CA SER A 131 4.87 0.04 27.13
C SER A 131 5.16 -1.39 26.66
N LEU A 132 6.08 -1.60 25.71
CA LEU A 132 6.47 -2.94 25.28
C LEU A 132 7.05 -3.74 26.46
N GLU A 133 6.75 -5.02 26.51
CA GLU A 133 7.33 -5.93 27.49
C GLU A 133 8.69 -6.47 27.03
N GLY A 134 9.56 -6.84 27.97
CA GLY A 134 10.85 -7.50 27.71
C GLY A 134 11.89 -6.65 26.99
N ASP A 135 12.93 -7.31 26.48
CA ASP A 135 14.05 -6.75 25.72
C ASP A 135 13.73 -6.71 24.23
N SER A 136 12.89 -5.76 23.82
CA SER A 136 12.62 -5.54 22.42
C SER A 136 13.67 -4.63 21.79
N ILE A 137 14.11 -4.95 20.56
CA ILE A 137 14.98 -4.09 19.76
C ILE A 137 14.35 -2.71 19.52
N LEU A 138 13.03 -2.64 19.48
CA LEU A 138 12.27 -1.39 19.31
C LEU A 138 12.48 -0.42 20.47
N LYS A 139 12.86 -0.91 21.66
CA LYS A 139 13.19 -0.07 22.85
C LYS A 139 14.58 0.51 22.82
N GLN A 140 15.37 0.29 21.78
CA GLN A 140 16.70 0.86 21.67
C GLN A 140 16.62 2.40 21.73
N PHE A 141 17.24 2.97 22.77
CA PHE A 141 17.21 4.40 23.05
C PHE A 141 18.59 5.01 22.79
N ASP A 142 18.63 6.04 21.97
CA ASP A 142 19.83 6.80 21.72
C ASP A 142 19.97 7.93 22.76
N LYS A 143 20.99 7.83 23.59
CA LYS A 143 21.28 8.83 24.64
C LYS A 143 21.76 10.18 24.10
N GLN A 144 22.28 10.23 22.87
CA GLN A 144 22.76 11.46 22.26
C GLN A 144 21.61 12.30 21.73
N THR A 145 20.67 11.66 21.03
CA THR A 145 19.50 12.33 20.46
C THR A 145 18.35 12.45 21.47
N GLY A 146 18.31 11.60 22.50
CA GLY A 146 17.23 11.56 23.48
C GLY A 146 15.94 10.89 22.96
N PHE A 147 16.03 10.08 21.88
CA PHE A 147 14.89 9.45 21.25
C PHE A 147 15.09 7.95 21.02
N TYR A 148 13.99 7.24 20.80
CA TYR A 148 14.03 5.83 20.37
C TYR A 148 14.50 5.72 18.92
N VAL A 149 15.47 4.85 18.68
CA VAL A 149 16.11 4.66 17.36
C VAL A 149 15.11 4.27 16.28
N HIS A 150 14.12 3.43 16.64
CA HIS A 150 13.15 2.86 15.69
C HIS A 150 11.86 3.67 15.53
N ARG A 151 11.75 4.85 16.16
CA ARG A 151 10.54 5.67 16.17
C ARG A 151 10.02 6.02 14.77
N ASP A 152 10.89 6.54 13.91
CA ASP A 152 10.50 6.97 12.56
C ASP A 152 10.19 5.76 11.66
N SER A 153 10.93 4.65 11.82
CA SER A 153 10.65 3.42 11.10
C SER A 153 9.31 2.79 11.49
N LEU A 154 8.91 2.89 12.77
CA LEU A 154 7.57 2.45 13.22
C LEU A 154 6.46 3.28 12.57
N ILE A 155 6.61 4.61 12.50
CA ILE A 155 5.64 5.48 11.82
C ILE A 155 5.49 5.06 10.36
N GLN A 156 6.61 4.83 9.67
CA GLN A 156 6.58 4.38 8.28
C GLN A 156 5.85 3.03 8.14
N ARG A 157 6.15 2.04 9.00
CA ARG A 157 5.48 0.74 9.00
C ARG A 157 3.99 0.85 9.31
N PHE A 158 3.60 1.72 10.25
CA PHE A 158 2.18 1.96 10.54
C PHE A 158 1.45 2.54 9.34
N ASN A 159 2.07 3.45 8.60
CA ASN A 159 1.50 3.99 7.36
C ASN A 159 1.39 2.92 6.28
N GLU A 160 2.36 2.00 6.16
CA GLU A 160 2.30 0.86 5.24
C GLU A 160 1.13 -0.09 5.60
N ILE A 161 0.95 -0.40 6.90
CA ILE A 161 -0.17 -1.21 7.39
C ILE A 161 -1.51 -0.52 7.09
N LYS A 162 -1.62 0.79 7.34
CA LYS A 162 -2.83 1.57 7.06
C LYS A 162 -3.20 1.62 5.57
N LYS A 163 -2.20 1.72 4.70
CA LYS A 163 -2.39 1.73 3.24
C LYS A 163 -2.69 0.35 2.67
N SER A 164 -2.39 -0.71 3.41
CA SER A 164 -2.79 -2.05 3.04
C SER A 164 -4.30 -2.22 3.23
N THR A 165 -4.91 -3.07 2.42
CA THR A 165 -6.34 -3.42 2.57
C THR A 165 -6.57 -4.50 3.61
N TYR A 166 -5.49 -4.95 4.30
CA TYR A 166 -5.54 -6.05 5.26
C TYR A 166 -5.79 -5.55 6.67
N THR A 167 -6.59 -6.29 7.41
CA THR A 167 -6.76 -6.09 8.84
C THR A 167 -5.53 -6.57 9.62
N PRO A 168 -5.25 -6.02 10.81
CA PRO A 168 -4.19 -6.52 11.68
C PRO A 168 -4.28 -8.02 11.96
N SER A 169 -5.49 -8.56 12.08
CA SER A 169 -5.75 -9.99 12.29
C SER A 169 -5.29 -10.84 11.11
N GLU A 170 -5.63 -10.44 9.87
CA GLU A 170 -5.19 -11.13 8.65
C GLU A 170 -3.67 -11.11 8.50
N ILE A 171 -3.04 -9.95 8.77
CA ILE A 171 -1.59 -9.82 8.74
C ILE A 171 -0.96 -10.76 9.79
N ARG A 172 -1.51 -10.83 11.00
CA ARG A 172 -1.04 -11.69 12.08
C ARG A 172 -1.11 -13.18 11.72
N GLU A 173 -2.15 -13.62 11.02
CA GLU A 173 -2.27 -14.99 10.53
C GLU A 173 -1.15 -15.33 9.53
N VAL A 174 -0.92 -14.46 8.55
CA VAL A 174 0.17 -14.63 7.58
C VAL A 174 1.54 -14.71 8.26
N ILE A 175 1.79 -13.86 9.26
CA ILE A 175 3.06 -13.91 9.99
C ILE A 175 3.21 -15.21 10.79
N LYS A 176 2.15 -15.72 11.40
CA LYS A 176 2.16 -17.01 12.08
C LYS A 176 2.46 -18.17 11.12
N ASP A 177 1.91 -18.13 9.91
CA ASP A 177 2.21 -19.11 8.89
C ASP A 177 3.68 -19.03 8.44
N ASN A 178 4.21 -17.82 8.23
CA ASN A 178 5.63 -17.62 7.96
C ASN A 178 6.54 -18.17 9.08
N LEU A 179 6.12 -18.07 10.35
CA LEU A 179 6.88 -18.67 11.47
C LEU A 179 6.87 -20.19 11.45
N ARG A 180 5.72 -20.83 11.16
CA ARG A 180 5.64 -22.29 10.98
C ARG A 180 6.51 -22.76 9.82
N GLU A 181 6.48 -22.04 8.71
CA GLU A 181 7.32 -22.33 7.55
C GLU A 181 8.82 -22.14 7.87
N ALA A 182 9.17 -21.13 8.66
CA ALA A 182 10.53 -20.94 9.15
C ALA A 182 11.00 -22.13 10.00
N ASP A 183 10.12 -22.72 10.85
CA ASP A 183 10.42 -23.93 11.62
C ASP A 183 10.79 -25.10 10.69
N ILE A 184 10.04 -25.29 9.62
CA ILE A 184 10.26 -26.34 8.63
C ILE A 184 11.60 -26.10 7.89
N ILE A 185 11.83 -24.87 7.43
CA ILE A 185 13.08 -24.48 6.75
C ILE A 185 14.28 -24.74 7.69
N GLU A 186 14.21 -24.31 8.94
CA GLU A 186 15.28 -24.52 9.91
C GLU A 186 15.54 -26.01 10.13
N SER A 187 14.50 -26.83 10.34
CA SER A 187 14.64 -28.27 10.53
C SER A 187 15.32 -28.98 9.38
N LEU A 188 15.08 -28.53 8.14
CA LEU A 188 15.65 -29.17 6.94
C LEU A 188 17.02 -28.62 6.56
N PHE A 189 17.33 -27.37 6.83
CA PHE A 189 18.53 -26.72 6.29
C PHE A 189 19.59 -26.37 7.33
N ILE A 190 19.27 -26.27 8.63
CA ILE A 190 20.23 -25.78 9.64
C ILE A 190 21.54 -26.59 9.68
N ASP A 191 21.43 -27.90 9.59
CA ASP A 191 22.60 -28.80 9.61
C ASP A 191 23.45 -28.66 8.34
N ILE A 192 22.83 -28.27 7.23
CA ILE A 192 23.52 -28.07 5.95
C ILE A 192 24.23 -26.71 5.96
N VAL A 193 23.55 -25.67 6.40
CA VAL A 193 24.07 -24.28 6.36
C VAL A 193 25.15 -24.04 7.42
N THR A 194 25.09 -24.71 8.56
CA THR A 194 26.09 -24.58 9.65
C THR A 194 27.42 -25.29 9.34
N LYS A 195 27.44 -26.24 8.42
CA LYS A 195 28.70 -26.89 7.98
C LYS A 195 29.59 -25.85 7.31
N ARG A 196 30.77 -25.61 7.86
CA ARG A 196 31.79 -24.76 7.24
C ARG A 196 32.34 -25.45 6.00
N TYR A 197 32.20 -24.77 4.88
CA TYR A 197 32.72 -25.17 3.60
C TYR A 197 34.16 -24.65 3.49
N GLN A 198 35.14 -25.43 3.84
CA GLN A 198 36.56 -25.12 3.62
C GLN A 198 37.11 -26.11 2.59
N ASP A 199 37.58 -25.56 1.46
CA ASP A 199 38.44 -26.19 0.43
C ASP A 199 38.19 -27.68 0.14
N TYR A 200 36.95 -28.01 -0.26
CA TYR A 200 36.67 -29.39 -0.68
C TYR A 200 36.98 -29.58 -2.16
N GLU A 201 37.51 -30.80 -2.48
CA GLU A 201 37.62 -31.26 -3.85
C GLU A 201 36.25 -31.39 -4.53
N LYS A 202 36.22 -31.40 -5.88
CA LYS A 202 35.01 -31.40 -6.68
C LYS A 202 33.87 -32.35 -6.20
N PRO A 203 34.16 -33.63 -5.83
CA PRO A 203 33.12 -34.56 -5.36
C PRO A 203 32.42 -34.11 -4.06
N ALA A 204 33.13 -33.42 -3.19
CA ALA A 204 32.55 -32.90 -1.93
C ALA A 204 31.66 -31.68 -2.18
N LYS A 205 31.98 -30.88 -3.18
CA LYS A 205 31.14 -29.75 -3.63
C LYS A 205 29.80 -30.26 -4.17
N GLU A 206 29.84 -31.24 -5.04
CA GLU A 206 28.63 -31.84 -5.60
C GLU A 206 27.72 -32.46 -4.52
N ASN A 207 28.30 -33.18 -3.55
CA ASN A 207 27.55 -33.74 -2.44
C ASN A 207 26.91 -32.66 -1.55
N TYR A 208 27.56 -31.51 -1.40
CA TYR A 208 27.01 -30.39 -0.63
C TYR A 208 25.78 -29.79 -1.32
N TYR A 209 25.85 -29.50 -2.64
CA TYR A 209 24.71 -29.04 -3.41
C TYR A 209 23.58 -30.06 -3.47
N ARG A 210 23.92 -31.37 -3.56
CA ARG A 210 22.93 -32.44 -3.49
C ARG A 210 22.17 -32.45 -2.17
N ALA A 211 22.83 -32.08 -1.06
CA ALA A 211 22.16 -31.97 0.23
C ALA A 211 21.12 -30.84 0.22
N PHE A 212 21.41 -29.68 -0.41
CA PHE A 212 20.44 -28.60 -0.58
C PHE A 212 19.30 -29.03 -1.50
N SER A 213 19.56 -29.69 -2.62
CA SER A 213 18.54 -30.20 -3.53
C SER A 213 17.59 -31.17 -2.82
N ASN A 214 18.13 -32.14 -2.08
CA ASN A 214 17.32 -33.09 -1.32
C ASN A 214 16.46 -32.41 -0.23
N ALA A 215 17.00 -31.36 0.43
CA ALA A 215 16.25 -30.60 1.43
C ALA A 215 15.15 -29.75 0.76
N LEU A 216 15.43 -29.21 -0.41
CA LEU A 216 14.46 -28.47 -1.20
C LEU A 216 13.28 -29.35 -1.64
N ASP A 217 13.55 -30.57 -2.12
CA ASP A 217 12.51 -31.54 -2.51
C ASP A 217 11.62 -31.90 -1.31
N LYS A 218 12.21 -32.07 -0.13
CA LYS A 218 11.44 -32.30 1.10
C LYS A 218 10.61 -31.08 1.46
N LEU A 219 11.17 -29.87 1.40
CA LEU A 219 10.46 -28.63 1.69
C LEU A 219 9.24 -28.46 0.80
N LYS A 220 9.36 -28.71 -0.51
CA LYS A 220 8.24 -28.66 -1.47
C LYS A 220 7.12 -29.65 -1.15
N ASN A 221 7.47 -30.80 -0.55
CA ASN A 221 6.48 -31.80 -0.16
C ASN A 221 5.82 -31.50 1.20
N GLU A 222 6.50 -30.81 2.10
CA GLU A 222 6.01 -30.51 3.45
C GLU A 222 5.19 -29.21 3.51
N ILE A 223 5.47 -28.25 2.61
CA ILE A 223 4.68 -27.02 2.51
C ILE A 223 3.65 -27.23 1.40
N PRO A 224 2.36 -27.42 1.74
CA PRO A 224 1.32 -27.49 0.73
C PRO A 224 1.26 -26.17 -0.04
N GLU A 225 0.84 -26.23 -1.31
CA GLU A 225 0.46 -25.04 -2.05
C GLU A 225 -0.69 -24.33 -1.31
N HIS A 226 -0.33 -23.44 -0.39
CA HIS A 226 -1.33 -22.62 0.29
C HIS A 226 -2.00 -21.72 -0.74
N GLU A 227 -3.32 -21.72 -0.73
CA GLU A 227 -4.10 -20.64 -1.33
C GLU A 227 -3.54 -19.34 -0.82
N VAL A 228 -2.92 -18.59 -1.73
CA VAL A 228 -2.37 -17.26 -1.47
C VAL A 228 -3.51 -16.45 -0.84
N ILE A 229 -3.39 -16.09 0.44
CA ILE A 229 -4.28 -15.10 1.03
C ILE A 229 -4.10 -13.83 0.18
N LYS A 230 -5.02 -13.64 -0.76
CA LYS A 230 -5.18 -12.48 -1.65
C LYS A 230 -3.88 -11.65 -1.83
N ASN A 231 -2.98 -12.11 -2.72
CA ASN A 231 -1.82 -11.33 -3.19
C ASN A 231 -0.69 -10.99 -2.20
N ILE A 232 -0.64 -11.56 -1.00
CA ILE A 232 0.55 -11.43 -0.14
C ILE A 232 1.62 -12.39 -0.66
N PRO A 233 2.84 -11.93 -1.01
CA PRO A 233 3.91 -12.80 -1.45
C PRO A 233 4.26 -13.80 -0.34
N ASN A 234 4.14 -15.09 -0.63
CA ASN A 234 4.65 -16.13 0.26
C ASN A 234 6.18 -16.05 0.25
N ILE A 235 6.76 -15.69 1.40
CA ILE A 235 8.22 -15.54 1.54
C ILE A 235 8.93 -16.86 1.32
N THR A 236 8.33 -17.98 1.71
CA THR A 236 8.86 -19.31 1.45
C THR A 236 8.92 -19.64 -0.03
N ARG A 237 7.97 -19.16 -0.83
CA ARG A 237 8.05 -19.30 -2.28
C ARG A 237 9.25 -18.56 -2.85
N THR A 238 9.55 -17.37 -2.34
CA THR A 238 10.76 -16.63 -2.70
C THR A 238 12.01 -17.39 -2.30
N PHE A 239 12.04 -17.98 -1.11
CA PHE A 239 13.14 -18.85 -0.65
C PHE A 239 13.35 -20.04 -1.58
N ILE A 240 12.27 -20.74 -1.96
CA ILE A 240 12.30 -21.89 -2.87
C ILE A 240 12.85 -21.47 -4.23
N THR A 241 12.29 -20.42 -4.83
CA THR A 241 12.71 -19.94 -6.17
C THR A 241 14.18 -19.53 -6.19
N GLU A 242 14.64 -18.78 -5.19
CA GLU A 242 16.04 -18.36 -5.12
C GLU A 242 16.98 -19.54 -4.87
N LEU A 243 16.55 -20.55 -4.11
CA LEU A 243 17.37 -21.75 -3.91
C LEU A 243 17.45 -22.60 -5.17
N GLU A 244 16.36 -22.72 -5.94
CA GLU A 244 16.34 -23.35 -7.26
C GLU A 244 17.35 -22.69 -8.20
N GLU A 245 17.28 -21.36 -8.32
CA GLU A 245 18.23 -20.58 -9.14
C GLU A 245 19.68 -20.84 -8.74
N VAL A 246 19.96 -20.85 -7.43
CA VAL A 246 21.32 -21.12 -6.92
C VAL A 246 21.80 -22.55 -7.22
N ILE A 247 20.91 -23.54 -7.19
CA ILE A 247 21.23 -24.94 -7.50
C ILE A 247 21.48 -25.10 -9.01
N ASP A 248 20.66 -24.49 -9.85
CA ASP A 248 20.77 -24.56 -11.31
C ASP A 248 22.03 -23.84 -11.81
N GLU A 249 22.29 -22.62 -11.33
CA GLU A 249 23.54 -21.90 -11.64
C GLU A 249 24.79 -22.65 -11.18
N ALA A 250 24.72 -23.40 -10.07
CA ALA A 250 25.84 -24.18 -9.60
C ALA A 250 26.18 -25.35 -10.54
N SER A 251 25.19 -25.99 -11.12
CA SER A 251 25.38 -27.09 -12.06
C SER A 251 26.11 -26.61 -13.34
N GLU A 252 25.84 -25.40 -13.78
CA GLU A 252 26.45 -24.76 -14.95
C GLU A 252 27.88 -24.25 -14.67
N ASN A 253 28.13 -23.75 -13.45
CA ASN A 253 29.36 -23.06 -13.03
C ASN A 253 30.31 -23.90 -12.18
N ASN A 254 30.37 -25.20 -12.40
CA ASN A 254 31.32 -26.09 -11.73
C ASN A 254 31.20 -26.05 -10.17
N TYR A 255 29.99 -25.89 -9.65
CA TYR A 255 29.64 -25.81 -8.22
C TYR A 255 30.34 -24.64 -7.49
N SER A 256 30.19 -23.43 -8.01
CA SER A 256 30.76 -22.22 -7.41
C SER A 256 30.17 -21.95 -6.01
N VAL A 257 31.01 -21.88 -5.00
CA VAL A 257 30.62 -21.67 -3.59
C VAL A 257 30.07 -20.26 -3.32
N LYS A 258 30.35 -19.31 -4.23
CA LYS A 258 29.97 -17.90 -4.05
C LYS A 258 28.44 -17.71 -3.96
N HIS A 259 27.69 -18.34 -4.85
CA HIS A 259 26.24 -18.20 -4.93
C HIS A 259 25.55 -18.76 -3.68
N ILE A 260 25.93 -19.97 -3.27
CA ILE A 260 25.37 -20.58 -2.07
C ILE A 260 25.75 -19.82 -0.78
N ASN A 261 26.93 -19.23 -0.69
CA ASN A 261 27.33 -18.42 0.45
C ASN A 261 26.53 -17.11 0.53
N ASN A 262 26.21 -16.51 -0.62
CA ASN A 262 25.34 -15.34 -0.67
C ASN A 262 23.91 -15.69 -0.24
N PHE A 263 23.38 -16.80 -0.74
CA PHE A 263 22.08 -17.34 -0.32
C PHE A 263 22.05 -17.59 1.19
N LYS A 264 23.07 -18.28 1.74
CA LYS A 264 23.18 -18.51 3.18
C LYS A 264 23.19 -17.21 3.99
N LYS A 265 23.93 -16.19 3.57
CA LYS A 265 24.00 -14.91 4.26
C LYS A 265 22.66 -14.16 4.23
N LYS A 266 21.89 -14.32 3.17
CA LYS A 266 20.58 -13.70 3.03
C LYS A 266 19.55 -14.35 3.92
N TRP A 267 19.49 -15.68 3.91
CA TRP A 267 18.40 -16.46 4.50
C TRP A 267 18.69 -17.04 5.88
N PHE A 268 19.95 -17.08 6.28
CA PHE A 268 20.35 -17.62 7.58
C PHE A 268 21.32 -16.69 8.30
N ASN A 269 21.04 -16.44 9.57
CA ASN A 269 21.94 -15.73 10.47
C ASN A 269 22.42 -16.73 11.53
N GLU A 270 23.68 -17.17 11.42
CA GLU A 270 24.28 -18.23 12.26
C GLU A 270 23.49 -19.55 12.23
N LYS A 271 22.49 -19.70 13.09
CA LYS A 271 21.68 -20.92 13.26
C LYS A 271 20.18 -20.69 13.07
N GLU A 272 19.77 -19.47 12.72
CA GLU A 272 18.38 -19.11 12.58
C GLU A 272 18.05 -18.69 11.14
N CYS A 273 16.85 -19.04 10.68
CA CYS A 273 16.33 -18.50 9.44
C CYS A 273 16.00 -17.01 9.62
N SER A 274 16.47 -16.17 8.70
CA SER A 274 16.17 -14.73 8.72
C SER A 274 14.67 -14.44 8.68
N LEU A 275 13.88 -15.35 8.12
CA LEU A 275 12.42 -15.27 8.08
C LEU A 275 11.82 -15.28 9.50
N ARG A 276 12.32 -16.13 10.40
CA ARG A 276 11.87 -16.15 11.79
C ARG A 276 12.06 -14.81 12.45
N LYS A 277 13.29 -14.31 12.44
CA LYS A 277 13.64 -13.04 13.10
C LYS A 277 12.85 -11.86 12.54
N SER A 278 12.67 -11.79 11.22
CA SER A 278 11.88 -10.74 10.59
C SER A 278 10.39 -10.86 10.93
N SER A 279 9.85 -12.08 10.99
CA SER A 279 8.46 -12.32 11.34
C SER A 279 8.16 -11.98 12.81
N GLU A 280 9.05 -12.37 13.73
CA GLU A 280 8.94 -12.03 15.16
C GLU A 280 9.00 -10.52 15.39
N LEU A 281 9.93 -9.83 14.70
CA LEU A 281 9.99 -8.37 14.77
C LEU A 281 8.72 -7.73 14.22
N PHE A 282 8.18 -8.25 13.12
CA PHE A 282 6.97 -7.70 12.53
C PHE A 282 5.73 -7.95 13.41
N LEU A 283 5.65 -9.05 14.15
CA LEU A 283 4.61 -9.23 15.19
C LEU A 283 4.69 -8.13 16.25
N GLN A 284 5.90 -7.79 16.73
CA GLN A 284 6.06 -6.70 17.69
C GLN A 284 5.65 -5.34 17.11
N VAL A 285 5.94 -5.10 15.82
CA VAL A 285 5.47 -3.89 15.11
C VAL A 285 3.94 -3.88 15.05
N LEU A 286 3.32 -5.03 14.81
CA LEU A 286 1.85 -5.15 14.75
C LEU A 286 1.20 -4.92 16.12
N ASP A 287 1.78 -5.47 17.20
CA ASP A 287 1.34 -5.20 18.57
C ASP A 287 1.45 -3.69 18.90
N CYS A 288 2.55 -3.05 18.48
CA CYS A 288 2.69 -1.60 18.59
C CYS A 288 1.62 -0.84 17.81
N TYR A 289 1.29 -1.30 16.60
CA TYR A 289 0.29 -0.67 15.75
C TYR A 289 -1.12 -0.77 16.35
N GLU A 290 -1.50 -1.94 16.85
CA GLU A 290 -2.79 -2.14 17.52
C GLU A 290 -2.91 -1.22 18.73
N LYS A 291 -1.91 -1.19 19.60
CA LYS A 291 -1.88 -0.31 20.76
C LYS A 291 -1.88 1.18 20.40
N TYR A 292 -1.15 1.56 19.35
CA TYR A 292 -1.17 2.91 18.82
C TYR A 292 -2.58 3.30 18.35
N SER A 293 -3.26 2.40 17.65
CA SER A 293 -4.62 2.62 17.16
C SER A 293 -5.62 2.77 18.30
N GLU A 294 -5.52 1.94 19.36
CA GLU A 294 -6.33 2.04 20.59
C GLU A 294 -6.15 3.41 21.26
N ILE A 295 -4.90 3.87 21.42
CA ILE A 295 -4.61 5.17 22.03
C ILE A 295 -5.17 6.33 21.19
N LEU A 296 -5.10 6.23 19.86
CA LEU A 296 -5.68 7.24 18.98
C LEU A 296 -7.20 7.30 19.14
N GLU A 297 -7.86 6.16 19.19
CA GLU A 297 -9.31 6.07 19.36
C GLU A 297 -9.73 6.61 20.72
N GLU A 298 -9.09 6.18 21.81
CA GLU A 298 -9.36 6.66 23.18
C GLU A 298 -9.18 8.19 23.33
N LYS A 299 -8.13 8.74 22.71
CA LYS A 299 -7.82 10.17 22.77
C LYS A 299 -8.54 11.01 21.70
N GLY A 300 -9.34 10.37 20.84
CA GLY A 300 -10.09 11.04 19.77
C GLY A 300 -9.17 11.67 18.69
N TYR A 301 -8.12 10.95 18.27
CA TYR A 301 -7.26 11.40 17.19
C TYR A 301 -7.45 10.58 15.91
N TYR A 302 -7.24 11.23 14.76
CA TYR A 302 -7.14 10.55 13.47
C TYR A 302 -5.96 11.08 12.64
N THR A 303 -5.41 10.23 11.78
CA THR A 303 -4.43 10.62 10.76
C THR A 303 -5.11 10.80 9.41
N PHE A 304 -4.44 11.44 8.45
CA PHE A 304 -4.97 11.57 7.09
C PHE A 304 -5.28 10.21 6.43
N ASP A 305 -4.41 9.22 6.64
CA ASP A 305 -4.64 7.88 6.08
C ASP A 305 -5.86 7.19 6.73
N ASP A 306 -6.19 7.49 7.99
CA ASP A 306 -7.38 6.98 8.67
C ASP A 306 -8.66 7.52 8.01
N MET A 307 -8.67 8.76 7.56
CA MET A 307 -9.84 9.36 6.90
C MET A 307 -10.29 8.57 5.68
N ILE A 308 -9.35 8.16 4.83
CA ILE A 308 -9.66 7.38 3.61
C ILE A 308 -10.20 6.00 4.02
N ARG A 309 -9.52 5.31 4.94
CA ARG A 309 -9.93 3.99 5.43
C ARG A 309 -11.31 4.03 6.08
N ASP A 310 -11.57 5.01 6.93
CA ASP A 310 -12.86 5.17 7.60
C ASP A 310 -13.98 5.45 6.59
N ALA A 311 -13.69 6.27 5.55
CA ALA A 311 -14.64 6.52 4.47
C ALA A 311 -14.96 5.25 3.67
N ILE A 312 -13.95 4.45 3.32
CA ILE A 312 -14.13 3.16 2.65
C ILE A 312 -15.00 2.25 3.51
N HIS A 313 -14.63 2.07 4.78
CA HIS A 313 -15.35 1.21 5.72
C HIS A 313 -16.80 1.67 5.90
N ALA A 314 -17.04 2.98 5.99
CA ALA A 314 -18.38 3.54 6.07
C ALA A 314 -19.21 3.24 4.82
N ILE A 315 -18.64 3.39 3.62
CA ILE A 315 -19.31 3.12 2.34
C ILE A 315 -19.61 1.63 2.16
N GLU A 316 -18.66 0.75 2.50
CA GLU A 316 -18.81 -0.71 2.35
C GLU A 316 -19.86 -1.29 3.29
N ASN A 317 -19.91 -0.80 4.54
CA ASN A 317 -20.80 -1.35 5.56
C ASN A 317 -22.17 -0.66 5.64
N ASN A 318 -22.38 0.43 4.88
CA ASN A 318 -23.66 1.15 4.91
C ASN A 318 -24.22 1.34 3.48
N PRO A 319 -25.09 0.44 3.02
CA PRO A 319 -25.69 0.52 1.70
C PRO A 319 -26.36 1.87 1.40
N ASP A 320 -27.03 2.47 2.37
CA ASP A 320 -27.69 3.76 2.22
C ASP A 320 -26.68 4.86 1.88
N LEU A 321 -25.54 4.93 2.59
CA LEU A 321 -24.48 5.89 2.26
C LEU A 321 -23.94 5.66 0.85
N LYS A 322 -23.73 4.39 0.50
CA LYS A 322 -23.27 4.03 -0.84
C LYS A 322 -24.23 4.49 -1.93
N TYR A 323 -25.54 4.27 -1.75
CA TYR A 323 -26.55 4.70 -2.70
C TYR A 323 -26.65 6.22 -2.80
N ASP A 324 -26.61 6.94 -1.69
CA ASP A 324 -26.60 8.41 -1.66
C ASP A 324 -25.41 8.98 -2.44
N LEU A 325 -24.22 8.39 -2.28
CA LEU A 325 -23.02 8.81 -3.00
C LEU A 325 -23.08 8.47 -4.49
N LEU A 326 -23.62 7.29 -4.87
CA LEU A 326 -23.81 6.88 -6.27
C LEU A 326 -24.83 7.75 -6.98
N GLU A 327 -25.91 8.14 -6.31
CA GLU A 327 -26.92 9.07 -6.85
C GLU A 327 -26.33 10.46 -7.03
N ARG A 328 -25.52 10.91 -6.07
CA ARG A 328 -24.86 12.21 -6.11
C ARG A 328 -23.78 12.28 -7.19
N PHE A 329 -22.84 11.33 -7.22
CA PHE A 329 -21.68 11.35 -8.12
C PHE A 329 -21.87 10.39 -9.29
N GLN A 330 -22.54 10.87 -10.34
CA GLN A 330 -22.84 10.09 -11.53
C GLN A 330 -21.64 10.01 -12.50
N PHE A 331 -20.79 11.03 -12.48
CA PHE A 331 -19.58 11.10 -13.29
C PHE A 331 -18.35 11.31 -12.40
N ILE A 332 -17.44 10.35 -12.41
CA ILE A 332 -16.21 10.40 -11.62
C ILE A 332 -15.01 10.41 -12.55
N MET A 333 -14.13 11.36 -12.37
CA MET A 333 -12.88 11.49 -13.11
C MET A 333 -11.71 11.56 -12.17
N VAL A 334 -10.64 10.81 -12.46
CA VAL A 334 -9.44 10.72 -11.63
C VAL A 334 -8.24 11.17 -12.45
N ASP A 335 -7.56 12.21 -12.00
CA ASP A 335 -6.26 12.63 -12.55
C ASP A 335 -5.12 11.91 -11.83
N GLU A 336 -4.01 11.70 -12.51
CA GLU A 336 -2.80 11.01 -12.02
C GLU A 336 -3.12 9.64 -11.39
N PHE A 337 -4.00 8.85 -12.03
CA PHE A 337 -4.46 7.55 -11.53
C PHE A 337 -3.32 6.58 -11.19
N GLN A 338 -2.17 6.68 -11.86
CA GLN A 338 -0.98 5.85 -11.59
C GLN A 338 -0.38 6.07 -10.19
N ASP A 339 -0.65 7.22 -9.57
CA ASP A 339 -0.12 7.57 -8.24
C ASP A 339 -1.06 7.13 -7.10
N THR A 340 -2.23 6.58 -7.44
CA THR A 340 -3.22 6.14 -6.45
C THR A 340 -2.78 4.86 -5.74
N SER A 341 -3.04 4.77 -4.44
CA SER A 341 -2.89 3.54 -3.66
C SER A 341 -4.09 2.61 -3.86
N ILE A 342 -3.99 1.35 -3.42
CA ILE A 342 -5.10 0.39 -3.47
C ILE A 342 -6.32 0.89 -2.69
N ALA A 343 -6.12 1.64 -1.60
CA ALA A 343 -7.19 2.22 -0.79
C ALA A 343 -7.87 3.42 -1.48
N GLN A 344 -7.20 4.13 -2.34
CA GLN A 344 -7.71 5.26 -3.12
C GLN A 344 -8.40 4.79 -4.38
#